data_a615a9c73aae96bffcbd122d203ec100
#
_entry.id   a615a9c73aae96bffcbd122d203ec100
#
_cell.length_a   1.000
_cell.length_b   1.000
_cell.length_c   1.000
_cell.angle_alpha   90.00
_cell.angle_beta   90.00
_cell.angle_gamma   90.00
#
_symmetry.space_group_name_H-M   'P 1'
#
loop_
_entity.id
_entity.type
_entity.pdbx_description
1 polymer ?
#
loop_
_entity_poly.entity_id
_entity_poly.type
_entity_poly.pdbx_seq_one_letter_code
_entity_poly.pdbx_strand_id
1 'polypeptide(L)'
;MAARRHTVALAVASLSLSGCSILSPLPLWELTKATGQLAFSSLQTEPGEASDTVYHAHARFTSLCIEYNPQTQTADVVPALQLALRAHRIDSRVYENAINAPHCPVWLRYSAQMEWGISPYSERYQAYISQAALTLQTDRGQVLSSSHYSLGEGFLNSKWASTQDKLGPVVSVLVTGAQPMK
;
A
#
# COMPACT_ATOMS: atom_id res chain seq x y z
N MET A 1 62.06 -7.99 -55.49
CA MET A 1 61.94 -7.83 -54.03
C MET A 1 60.51 -8.02 -53.70
N ALA A 2 60.17 -9.01 -52.87
CA ALA A 2 58.86 -9.60 -52.75
C ALA A 2 57.99 -8.85 -51.76
N ALA A 3 56.79 -8.41 -52.19
CA ALA A 3 55.74 -7.90 -51.35
C ALA A 3 54.89 -9.05 -50.84
N ARG A 4 54.94 -9.30 -49.55
CA ARG A 4 54.19 -10.33 -48.84
C ARG A 4 52.85 -9.79 -48.44
N ARG A 5 51.77 -10.25 -49.10
CA ARG A 5 50.37 -9.96 -48.76
C ARG A 5 49.95 -10.80 -47.56
N HIS A 6 49.68 -10.18 -46.44
CA HIS A 6 49.02 -10.83 -45.31
C HIS A 6 47.49 -10.68 -45.47
N THR A 7 46.87 -11.77 -45.86
CA THR A 7 45.41 -11.96 -45.82
C THR A 7 45.00 -12.24 -44.38
N VAL A 8 44.35 -11.28 -43.74
CA VAL A 8 43.72 -11.47 -42.45
C VAL A 8 42.36 -12.12 -42.70
N ALA A 9 42.26 -13.38 -42.34
CA ALA A 9 41.01 -14.12 -42.33
C ALA A 9 40.20 -13.70 -41.11
N LEU A 10 39.11 -12.96 -41.36
CA LEU A 10 38.10 -12.69 -40.34
C LEU A 10 37.29 -13.96 -40.11
N ALA A 11 37.53 -14.68 -39.04
CA ALA A 11 36.67 -15.74 -38.55
C ALA A 11 35.46 -15.10 -37.83
N VAL A 12 34.37 -15.01 -38.56
CA VAL A 12 33.07 -14.65 -37.96
C VAL A 12 32.56 -15.87 -37.21
N ALA A 13 32.73 -15.89 -35.91
CA ALA A 13 32.11 -16.89 -35.04
C ALA A 13 30.61 -16.56 -34.92
N SER A 14 29.81 -17.22 -35.77
CA SER A 14 28.36 -17.26 -35.67
C SER A 14 27.96 -18.05 -34.41
N LEU A 15 27.74 -17.34 -33.28
CA LEU A 15 27.04 -17.91 -32.15
C LEU A 15 25.58 -18.14 -32.56
N SER A 16 25.30 -19.37 -32.97
CA SER A 16 23.94 -19.88 -33.08
C SER A 16 23.34 -20.00 -31.69
N LEU A 17 22.67 -18.92 -31.24
CA LEU A 17 21.69 -18.98 -30.15
C LEU A 17 20.50 -19.82 -30.64
N SER A 18 20.56 -21.13 -30.40
CA SER A 18 19.38 -21.99 -30.47
C SER A 18 18.50 -21.71 -29.27
N GLY A 19 17.90 -20.52 -29.26
CA GLY A 19 16.78 -20.20 -28.38
C GLY A 19 15.58 -21.02 -28.85
N CYS A 20 15.15 -21.97 -28.03
CA CYS A 20 13.86 -22.62 -28.21
C CYS A 20 12.78 -21.51 -28.24
N SER A 21 12.34 -21.19 -29.46
CA SER A 21 11.24 -20.29 -29.68
C SER A 21 9.94 -20.98 -29.28
N ILE A 22 9.62 -20.89 -27.99
CA ILE A 22 8.25 -21.08 -27.55
C ILE A 22 7.53 -19.76 -27.89
N LEU A 23 7.41 -19.48 -29.19
CA LEU A 23 6.55 -18.43 -29.71
C LEU A 23 5.11 -18.96 -29.76
N SER A 24 4.55 -19.29 -28.59
CA SER A 24 3.10 -19.28 -28.49
C SER A 24 2.66 -17.82 -28.37
N PRO A 25 1.62 -17.35 -29.08
CA PRO A 25 1.13 -15.97 -28.96
C PRO A 25 0.58 -15.64 -27.56
N LEU A 26 0.38 -16.66 -26.72
CA LEU A 26 -0.10 -16.55 -25.35
C LEU A 26 0.81 -15.72 -24.42
N PRO A 27 2.14 -15.89 -24.37
CA PRO A 27 2.96 -15.10 -23.44
C PRO A 27 3.05 -13.61 -23.81
N LEU A 28 2.93 -13.24 -25.08
CA LEU A 28 2.88 -11.83 -25.47
C LEU A 28 1.57 -11.17 -25.09
N TRP A 29 0.46 -11.89 -25.18
CA TRP A 29 -0.83 -11.41 -24.73
C TRP A 29 -0.91 -11.26 -23.21
N GLU A 30 -0.34 -12.19 -22.46
CA GLU A 30 -0.21 -12.12 -21.01
C GLU A 30 0.67 -10.95 -20.57
N LEU A 31 1.77 -10.69 -21.28
CA LEU A 31 2.65 -9.56 -20.99
C LEU A 31 1.97 -8.22 -21.26
N THR A 32 1.17 -8.10 -22.33
CA THR A 32 0.39 -6.90 -22.61
C THR A 32 -0.72 -6.69 -21.60
N LYS A 33 -1.34 -7.75 -21.08
CA LYS A 33 -2.28 -7.64 -19.97
C LYS A 33 -1.60 -7.16 -18.68
N ALA A 34 -0.45 -7.75 -18.33
CA ALA A 34 0.28 -7.37 -17.13
C ALA A 34 0.78 -5.91 -17.18
N THR A 35 1.30 -5.45 -18.31
CA THR A 35 1.71 -4.05 -18.49
C THR A 35 0.52 -3.09 -18.56
N GLY A 36 -0.60 -3.51 -19.16
CA GLY A 36 -1.84 -2.77 -19.15
C GLY A 36 -2.40 -2.59 -17.74
N GLN A 37 -2.44 -3.64 -16.94
CA GLN A 37 -2.92 -3.59 -15.56
C GLN A 37 -2.04 -2.72 -14.66
N LEU A 38 -0.71 -2.77 -14.82
CA LEU A 38 0.22 -1.92 -14.07
C LEU A 38 0.09 -0.44 -14.46
N ALA A 39 -0.11 -0.13 -15.75
CA ALA A 39 -0.33 1.22 -16.22
C ALA A 39 -1.70 1.76 -15.75
N PHE A 40 -2.75 0.94 -15.76
CA PHE A 40 -4.06 1.32 -15.25
C PHE A 40 -4.06 1.51 -13.75
N SER A 41 -3.39 0.67 -12.97
CA SER A 41 -3.33 0.83 -11.52
C SER A 41 -2.61 2.12 -11.11
N SER A 42 -1.57 2.52 -11.84
CA SER A 42 -0.85 3.77 -11.57
C SER A 42 -1.64 5.04 -11.96
N LEU A 43 -2.59 4.93 -12.90
CA LEU A 43 -3.46 6.03 -13.31
C LEU A 43 -4.70 6.20 -12.42
N GLN A 44 -4.95 5.27 -11.50
CA GLN A 44 -6.19 5.21 -10.74
C GLN A 44 -6.06 5.41 -9.24
N THR A 45 -4.85 5.46 -8.73
CA THR A 45 -4.61 5.64 -7.31
C THR A 45 -4.48 7.11 -6.96
N GLU A 46 -5.62 7.81 -6.84
CA GLU A 46 -5.60 8.96 -5.96
C GLU A 46 -5.48 8.42 -4.53
N PRO A 47 -4.42 8.82 -3.80
CA PRO A 47 -4.26 8.41 -2.41
C PRO A 47 -5.47 8.90 -1.60
N GLY A 48 -5.86 8.13 -0.60
CA GLY A 48 -6.91 8.52 0.31
C GLY A 48 -6.62 9.88 0.94
N GLU A 49 -7.66 10.63 1.28
CA GLU A 49 -7.53 11.89 1.99
C GLU A 49 -7.91 11.72 3.46
N ALA A 50 -7.07 12.27 4.35
CA ALA A 50 -7.37 12.30 5.78
C ALA A 50 -8.39 13.42 6.05
N SER A 51 -9.45 13.09 6.79
CA SER A 51 -10.47 14.05 7.23
C SER A 51 -10.58 14.09 8.74
N ASP A 52 -11.20 15.15 9.25
CA ASP A 52 -11.54 15.32 10.69
C ASP A 52 -10.36 14.99 11.62
N THR A 53 -9.18 15.45 11.25
CA THR A 53 -7.98 15.19 12.05
C THR A 53 -7.92 16.06 13.28
N VAL A 54 -7.78 15.43 14.43
CA VAL A 54 -7.44 16.07 15.70
C VAL A 54 -6.04 15.64 16.09
N TYR A 55 -5.16 16.57 16.39
CA TYR A 55 -3.79 16.29 16.78
C TYR A 55 -3.42 17.11 18.02
N HIS A 56 -3.07 16.42 19.09
CA HIS A 56 -2.54 17.00 20.30
C HIS A 56 -1.01 16.88 20.30
N ALA A 57 -0.31 17.96 20.63
CA ALA A 57 1.14 17.92 20.73
C ALA A 57 1.58 16.88 21.78
N HIS A 58 2.39 15.93 21.36
CA HIS A 58 2.92 14.85 22.21
C HIS A 58 4.37 14.54 21.89
N ALA A 59 5.05 13.86 22.80
CA ALA A 59 6.41 13.39 22.57
C ALA A 59 6.44 12.39 21.40
N ARG A 60 7.51 12.42 20.62
CA ARG A 60 7.70 11.44 19.53
C ARG A 60 7.88 10.05 20.13
N PHE A 61 7.27 9.08 19.48
CA PHE A 61 7.42 7.66 19.79
C PHE A 61 7.95 6.91 18.56
N THR A 62 8.70 5.86 18.78
CA THR A 62 9.25 4.99 17.73
C THR A 62 8.61 3.62 17.70
N SER A 63 7.73 3.34 18.66
CA SER A 63 6.99 2.09 18.73
C SER A 63 5.59 2.30 19.30
N LEU A 64 4.65 1.49 18.86
CA LEU A 64 3.29 1.45 19.37
C LEU A 64 2.68 0.04 19.28
N CYS A 65 1.55 -0.15 19.94
CA CYS A 65 0.74 -1.36 19.79
C CYS A 65 -0.53 -1.07 19.01
N ILE A 66 -0.90 -2.00 18.14
CA ILE A 66 -2.18 -1.98 17.44
C ILE A 66 -3.13 -2.90 18.19
N GLU A 67 -4.27 -2.39 18.63
CA GLU A 67 -5.34 -3.21 19.17
C GLU A 67 -6.12 -3.84 18.03
N TYR A 68 -6.13 -5.18 17.97
CA TYR A 68 -6.85 -5.91 16.93
C TYR A 68 -8.36 -5.71 17.09
N ASN A 69 -9.01 -5.29 16.03
CA ASN A 69 -10.47 -5.13 16.01
C ASN A 69 -11.14 -6.29 15.26
N PRO A 70 -11.76 -7.25 15.96
CA PRO A 70 -12.41 -8.38 15.32
C PRO A 70 -13.66 -8.01 14.53
N GLN A 71 -14.21 -6.82 14.71
CA GLN A 71 -15.35 -6.32 13.95
C GLN A 71 -14.96 -5.80 12.56
N THR A 72 -13.68 -5.52 12.34
CA THR A 72 -13.16 -5.11 11.04
C THR A 72 -12.90 -6.36 10.20
N GLN A 73 -13.79 -6.64 9.25
CA GLN A 73 -13.82 -7.89 8.47
C GLN A 73 -12.83 -7.94 7.31
N THR A 74 -11.74 -7.20 7.35
CA THR A 74 -10.75 -7.20 6.27
C THR A 74 -9.36 -7.53 6.79
N ALA A 75 -8.76 -8.55 6.19
CA ALA A 75 -7.46 -9.08 6.61
C ALA A 75 -6.29 -8.16 6.25
N ASP A 76 -6.47 -7.20 5.35
CA ASP A 76 -5.42 -6.33 4.82
C ASP A 76 -5.30 -4.99 5.56
N VAL A 77 -6.24 -4.62 6.45
CA VAL A 77 -6.17 -3.36 7.21
C VAL A 77 -4.95 -3.33 8.13
N VAL A 78 -4.75 -4.36 8.94
CA VAL A 78 -3.61 -4.40 9.86
C VAL A 78 -2.26 -4.37 9.14
N PRO A 79 -2.01 -5.18 8.10
CA PRO A 79 -0.81 -5.08 7.28
C PRO A 79 -0.61 -3.68 6.66
N ALA A 80 -1.67 -3.04 6.16
CA ALA A 80 -1.59 -1.69 5.60
C ALA A 80 -1.19 -0.65 6.66
N LEU A 81 -1.79 -0.71 7.85
CA LEU A 81 -1.43 0.15 8.99
C LEU A 81 0.03 -0.05 9.40
N GLN A 82 0.49 -1.30 9.53
CA GLN A 82 1.88 -1.61 9.89
C GLN A 82 2.87 -1.09 8.83
N LEU A 83 2.52 -1.19 7.55
CA LEU A 83 3.37 -0.70 6.46
C LEU A 83 3.45 0.83 6.46
N ALA A 84 2.31 1.52 6.66
CA ALA A 84 2.25 2.97 6.76
C ALA A 84 3.04 3.49 7.98
N LEU A 85 2.90 2.87 9.15
CA LEU A 85 3.67 3.22 10.35
C LEU A 85 5.17 3.03 10.14
N ARG A 86 5.58 1.96 9.48
CA ARG A 86 6.98 1.67 9.15
C ARG A 86 7.60 2.72 8.24
N ALA A 87 6.81 3.30 7.31
CA ALA A 87 7.25 4.43 6.48
C ALA A 87 7.62 5.66 7.33
N HIS A 88 7.03 5.81 8.51
CA HIS A 88 7.35 6.84 9.51
C HIS A 88 8.38 6.39 10.56
N ARG A 89 9.03 5.23 10.36
CA ARG A 89 10.01 4.63 11.29
C ARG A 89 9.40 4.31 12.66
N ILE A 90 8.14 3.89 12.67
CA ILE A 90 7.42 3.48 13.86
C ILE A 90 7.22 1.96 13.79
N ASP A 91 7.80 1.23 14.73
CA ASP A 91 7.59 -0.20 14.89
C ASP A 91 6.23 -0.46 15.54
N SER A 92 5.53 -1.47 15.04
CA SER A 92 4.20 -1.80 15.57
C SER A 92 4.06 -3.28 15.85
N ARG A 93 3.36 -3.60 16.95
CA ARG A 93 2.97 -4.96 17.31
C ARG A 93 1.45 -5.01 17.48
N VAL A 94 0.86 -6.14 17.10
CA VAL A 94 -0.59 -6.35 17.17
C VAL A 94 -0.91 -7.19 18.40
N TYR A 95 -1.90 -6.77 19.15
CA TYR A 95 -2.41 -7.48 20.31
C TYR A 95 -3.94 -7.52 20.25
N GLU A 96 -4.52 -8.61 20.73
CA GLU A 96 -5.98 -8.76 20.79
C GLU A 96 -6.62 -7.81 21.82
N ASN A 97 -5.88 -7.48 22.88
CA ASN A 97 -6.31 -6.53 23.90
C ASN A 97 -5.12 -5.96 24.67
N ALA A 98 -5.33 -4.86 25.36
CA ALA A 98 -4.31 -4.19 26.16
C ALA A 98 -3.82 -5.01 27.38
N ILE A 99 -4.62 -5.95 27.86
CA ILE A 99 -4.30 -6.77 29.05
C ILE A 99 -3.10 -7.70 28.76
N ASN A 100 -3.00 -8.17 27.52
CA ASN A 100 -1.97 -9.11 27.09
C ASN A 100 -0.69 -8.42 26.58
N ALA A 101 -0.67 -7.09 26.54
CA ALA A 101 0.46 -6.32 26.02
C ALA A 101 1.34 -5.78 27.14
N PRO A 102 2.56 -6.29 27.31
CA PRO A 102 3.47 -5.73 28.28
C PRO A 102 3.95 -4.35 27.82
N HIS A 103 3.62 -3.32 28.61
CA HIS A 103 4.24 -1.98 28.54
C HIS A 103 4.17 -1.30 27.16
N CYS A 104 2.96 -1.13 26.62
CA CYS A 104 2.74 -0.33 25.43
C CYS A 104 2.30 1.09 25.80
N PRO A 105 3.16 2.10 25.68
CA PRO A 105 2.80 3.47 26.07
C PRO A 105 1.83 4.14 25.10
N VAL A 106 1.80 3.69 23.83
CA VAL A 106 0.94 4.24 22.79
C VAL A 106 0.19 3.12 22.08
N TRP A 107 -1.10 3.31 21.91
CA TRP A 107 -2.01 2.37 21.26
C TRP A 107 -2.62 3.01 20.01
N LEU A 108 -2.62 2.26 18.92
CA LEU A 108 -3.42 2.56 17.73
C LEU A 108 -4.69 1.69 17.78
N ARG A 109 -5.83 2.37 17.84
CA ARG A 109 -7.15 1.78 17.62
C ARG A 109 -7.67 2.15 16.25
N TYR A 110 -8.38 1.22 15.63
CA TYR A 110 -8.95 1.43 14.32
C TYR A 110 -10.32 0.79 14.20
N SER A 111 -11.13 1.35 13.32
CA SER A 111 -12.33 0.71 12.78
C SER A 111 -12.38 0.97 11.28
N ALA A 112 -12.95 0.05 10.52
CA ALA A 112 -13.18 0.25 9.11
C ALA A 112 -14.52 -0.34 8.70
N GLN A 113 -15.22 0.38 7.83
CA GLN A 113 -16.46 -0.08 7.21
C GLN A 113 -16.16 -0.56 5.80
N MET A 114 -16.75 -1.72 5.49
CA MET A 114 -16.61 -2.37 4.20
C MET A 114 -17.92 -2.30 3.45
N GLU A 115 -17.80 -2.01 2.17
CA GLU A 115 -18.89 -2.13 1.22
C GLU A 115 -18.51 -3.04 0.07
N TRP A 116 -19.50 -3.49 -0.67
CA TRP A 116 -19.32 -4.36 -1.82
C TRP A 116 -19.79 -3.65 -3.08
N GLY A 117 -19.06 -3.81 -4.16
CA GLY A 117 -19.42 -3.25 -5.44
C GLY A 117 -18.81 -4.03 -6.60
N ILE A 118 -19.34 -3.80 -7.79
CA ILE A 118 -18.79 -4.39 -9.00
C ILE A 118 -17.60 -3.53 -9.44
N SER A 119 -16.42 -4.15 -9.50
CA SER A 119 -15.23 -3.48 -10.02
C SER A 119 -15.37 -3.30 -11.54
N PRO A 120 -15.12 -2.10 -12.07
CA PRO A 120 -15.19 -1.83 -13.50
C PRO A 120 -14.16 -2.64 -14.33
N TYR A 121 -13.18 -3.24 -13.62
CA TYR A 121 -12.08 -3.98 -14.26
C TYR A 121 -12.22 -5.50 -14.18
N SER A 122 -13.08 -6.03 -13.33
CA SER A 122 -13.19 -7.47 -13.11
C SER A 122 -14.60 -8.03 -13.28
N GLU A 123 -15.60 -7.16 -13.46
CA GLU A 123 -17.04 -7.51 -13.50
C GLU A 123 -17.48 -8.38 -12.29
N ARG A 124 -16.67 -8.39 -11.23
CA ARG A 124 -16.92 -9.18 -10.01
C ARG A 124 -17.22 -8.27 -8.84
N TYR A 125 -18.02 -8.77 -7.92
CA TYR A 125 -18.18 -8.13 -6.63
C TYR A 125 -16.86 -8.18 -5.85
N GLN A 126 -16.40 -7.02 -5.42
CA GLN A 126 -15.21 -6.87 -4.59
C GLN A 126 -15.56 -6.01 -3.38
N ALA A 127 -14.97 -6.37 -2.24
CA ALA A 127 -15.06 -5.56 -1.04
C ALA A 127 -14.10 -4.37 -1.16
N TYR A 128 -14.52 -3.23 -0.64
CA TYR A 128 -13.67 -2.03 -0.54
C TYR A 128 -13.97 -1.30 0.77
N ILE A 129 -12.95 -0.62 1.30
CA ILE A 129 -13.13 0.25 2.47
C ILE A 129 -13.82 1.52 2.02
N SER A 130 -14.97 1.83 2.61
CA SER A 130 -15.71 3.07 2.39
C SER A 130 -15.41 4.12 3.47
N GLN A 131 -15.15 3.68 4.70
CA GLN A 131 -14.79 4.55 5.81
C GLN A 131 -13.78 3.85 6.73
N ALA A 132 -12.93 4.64 7.38
CA ALA A 132 -12.08 4.17 8.45
C ALA A 132 -11.85 5.27 9.48
N ALA A 133 -11.73 4.89 10.75
CA ALA A 133 -11.37 5.77 11.84
C ALA A 133 -10.12 5.23 12.53
N LEU A 134 -9.13 6.08 12.74
CA LEU A 134 -7.88 5.77 13.41
C LEU A 134 -7.71 6.68 14.63
N THR A 135 -7.30 6.12 15.76
CA THR A 135 -7.07 6.88 17.00
C THR A 135 -5.78 6.40 17.66
N LEU A 136 -4.88 7.34 17.93
CA LEU A 136 -3.73 7.11 18.81
C LEU A 136 -4.10 7.56 20.22
N GLN A 137 -3.79 6.72 21.18
CA GLN A 137 -4.03 7.02 22.60
C GLN A 137 -2.92 6.46 23.48
N THR A 138 -2.77 7.05 24.68
CA THR A 138 -1.89 6.49 25.71
C THR A 138 -2.50 5.22 26.32
N ASP A 139 -1.70 4.51 27.11
CA ASP A 139 -2.13 3.39 27.97
C ASP A 139 -3.25 3.77 28.96
N ARG A 140 -3.35 5.07 29.31
CA ARG A 140 -4.39 5.62 30.17
C ARG A 140 -5.64 6.07 29.41
N GLY A 141 -5.71 5.86 28.10
CA GLY A 141 -6.84 6.21 27.27
C GLY A 141 -6.89 7.69 26.83
N GLN A 142 -5.85 8.48 27.12
CA GLN A 142 -5.78 9.85 26.62
C GLN A 142 -5.52 9.83 25.10
N VAL A 143 -6.40 10.48 24.35
CA VAL A 143 -6.26 10.61 22.89
C VAL A 143 -5.10 11.55 22.58
N LEU A 144 -4.17 11.08 21.75
CA LEU A 144 -3.04 11.83 21.21
C LEU A 144 -3.37 12.42 19.86
N SER A 145 -4.01 11.63 19.00
CA SER A 145 -4.50 12.09 17.71
C SER A 145 -5.62 11.17 17.21
N SER A 146 -6.45 11.71 16.35
CA SER A 146 -7.46 10.94 15.61
C SER A 146 -7.56 11.46 14.18
N SER A 147 -7.89 10.60 13.25
CA SER A 147 -8.08 10.96 11.86
C SER A 147 -9.00 9.94 11.19
N HIS A 148 -9.72 10.37 10.16
CA HIS A 148 -10.70 9.57 9.47
C HIS A 148 -10.36 9.49 7.97
N TYR A 149 -10.78 8.41 7.37
CA TYR A 149 -10.89 8.23 5.93
C TYR A 149 -12.36 8.08 5.58
N SER A 150 -12.81 8.79 4.59
CA SER A 150 -14.12 8.56 3.96
C SER A 150 -13.96 8.58 2.45
N LEU A 151 -14.67 7.67 1.79
CA LEU A 151 -14.73 7.67 0.33
C LEU A 151 -15.49 8.91 -0.13
N GLY A 152 -14.81 9.84 -0.82
CA GLY A 152 -15.40 11.07 -1.33
C GLY A 152 -16.45 10.81 -2.41
N GLU A 153 -17.47 11.65 -2.46
CA GLU A 153 -18.45 11.67 -3.55
C GLU A 153 -17.75 12.20 -4.82
N GLY A 154 -17.60 11.38 -5.83
CA GLY A 154 -17.11 11.81 -7.16
C GLY A 154 -15.85 11.09 -7.67
N PHE A 155 -15.13 10.35 -6.85
CA PHE A 155 -13.94 9.64 -7.28
C PHE A 155 -14.18 8.14 -7.44
N LEU A 156 -14.75 7.74 -8.57
CA LEU A 156 -14.91 6.30 -8.91
C LEU A 156 -13.58 5.54 -8.81
N ASN A 157 -12.46 6.24 -8.97
CA ASN A 157 -11.13 5.66 -8.97
C ASN A 157 -10.59 5.39 -7.57
N SER A 158 -10.87 6.24 -6.58
CA SER A 158 -10.44 6.04 -5.19
C SER A 158 -11.15 4.87 -4.52
N LYS A 159 -12.36 4.51 -4.97
CA LYS A 159 -13.13 3.38 -4.48
C LYS A 159 -12.33 2.07 -4.56
N TRP A 160 -11.60 1.86 -5.64
CA TRP A 160 -10.85 0.64 -5.93
C TRP A 160 -9.35 0.73 -5.62
N ALA A 161 -8.93 1.84 -5.02
CA ALA A 161 -7.57 1.97 -4.50
C ALA A 161 -7.29 0.92 -3.42
N SER A 162 -6.03 0.52 -3.28
CA SER A 162 -5.63 -0.44 -2.26
C SER A 162 -5.90 0.09 -0.84
N THR A 163 -6.05 -0.79 0.13
CA THR A 163 -6.18 -0.42 1.53
C THR A 163 -5.00 0.43 2.00
N GLN A 164 -3.80 0.16 1.51
CA GLN A 164 -2.61 0.94 1.82
C GLN A 164 -2.69 2.36 1.25
N ASP A 165 -3.13 2.53 0.01
CA ASP A 165 -3.26 3.85 -0.63
C ASP A 165 -4.33 4.69 0.07
N LYS A 166 -5.37 4.05 0.60
CA LYS A 166 -6.43 4.71 1.37
C LYS A 166 -5.97 5.12 2.76
N LEU A 167 -5.31 4.22 3.48
CA LEU A 167 -4.97 4.43 4.89
C LEU A 167 -3.60 5.09 5.10
N GLY A 168 -2.69 4.99 4.14
CA GLY A 168 -1.34 5.56 4.25
C GLY A 168 -1.34 7.06 4.58
N PRO A 169 -2.04 7.91 3.81
CA PRO A 169 -2.15 9.34 4.11
C PRO A 169 -2.80 9.63 5.47
N VAL A 170 -3.81 8.82 5.87
CA VAL A 170 -4.47 8.98 7.16
C VAL A 170 -3.51 8.70 8.31
N VAL A 171 -2.72 7.62 8.21
CA VAL A 171 -1.66 7.31 9.19
C VAL A 171 -0.60 8.40 9.21
N SER A 172 -0.22 8.95 8.04
CA SER A 172 0.75 10.04 7.97
C SER A 172 0.30 11.25 8.78
N VAL A 173 -0.93 11.70 8.56
CA VAL A 173 -1.50 12.85 9.29
C VAL A 173 -1.66 12.51 10.77
N LEU A 174 -2.07 11.30 11.09
CA LEU A 174 -2.28 10.82 12.47
C LEU A 174 -0.98 10.90 13.29
N VAL A 175 0.18 10.56 12.70
CA VAL A 175 1.46 10.53 13.43
C VAL A 175 2.27 11.83 13.32
N THR A 176 2.03 12.65 12.31
CA THR A 176 2.79 13.88 12.09
C THR A 176 2.01 15.16 12.41
N GLY A 177 0.68 15.09 12.43
CA GLY A 177 -0.21 16.24 12.53
C GLY A 177 -0.25 17.12 11.27
N ALA A 178 0.50 16.76 10.23
CA ALA A 178 0.61 17.55 9.01
C ALA A 178 -0.02 16.80 7.83
N GLN A 179 -0.91 17.47 7.10
CA GLN A 179 -1.39 16.92 5.83
C GLN A 179 -0.25 16.94 4.80
N PRO A 180 -0.06 15.85 4.04
CA PRO A 180 0.88 15.88 2.93
C PRO A 180 0.44 16.98 1.94
N MET A 181 1.38 17.85 1.57
CA MET A 181 1.13 18.82 0.52
C MET A 181 0.84 18.07 -0.80
N LYS A 182 -0.27 18.41 -1.44
CA LYS A 182 -0.62 17.93 -2.78
C LYS A 182 0.33 18.46 -3.83
#